data_0d055a06fc4c726bc2a4d64916cb44d0
#
_entry.id   0d055a06fc4c726bc2a4d64916cb44d0
#
_cell.length_a   1.000
_cell.length_b   1.000
_cell.length_c   1.000
_cell.angle_alpha   90.00
_cell.angle_beta   90.00
_cell.angle_gamma   90.00
#
_symmetry.space_group_name_H-M   'P 1'
#
loop_
_entity.id
_entity.type
_entity.pdbx_description
1 polymer ?
#
loop_
_entity_poly.entity_id
_entity_poly.type
_entity_poly.pdbx_seq_one_letter_code
_entity_poly.pdbx_strand_id
1 'polypeptide(L)'
;MKVLHTEWSDGLGGQEKRVLAELTGLTERGHDVFLVCRSDARIKTEAERQGMRVLTLPMKSPYDLPSIMRLRTILKEIRVDVVNTHSGVDSWIGSIAAKLAQVPLLVRTRHLNIPLKRSILNFVHYLPDLYITCGENMRNTLIGQCGFPRDRVVSIPTGVSMEFFDVVRNRDAKKEFGLDPDALVITNVGILRRVKGHETTFKAVQAVVQEFPHARFLIVGDGPRRAELARMVDELGIRDHVIFTGFIEEIGKIYSFTDVVILSSWSEGLPQSVLQALAASVPVVATKVGGVPEVVIHEKTGYLVEAGDHEGLSREIIRVLNQPEKARLTACAGKELVREHHSVGRMLDLLEQTYTAMLGQG
;
A
#
# COMPACT_ATOMS: atom_id res chain seq x y z
N MET A 1 1.89 -22.85 12.63
CA MET A 1 2.88 -21.95 13.26
C MET A 1 2.16 -20.94 14.15
N LYS A 2 2.86 -20.43 15.18
CA LYS A 2 2.41 -19.29 15.99
C LYS A 2 3.15 -18.04 15.51
N VAL A 3 2.42 -17.12 14.92
CA VAL A 3 2.98 -15.90 14.32
C VAL A 3 2.50 -14.69 15.11
N LEU A 4 3.42 -13.82 15.51
CA LEU A 4 3.09 -12.59 16.20
C LEU A 4 3.58 -11.39 15.40
N HIS A 5 2.63 -10.52 15.03
CA HIS A 5 2.91 -9.23 14.39
C HIS A 5 2.99 -8.11 15.41
N THR A 6 3.91 -7.18 15.24
CA THR A 6 3.96 -5.95 16.03
C THR A 6 3.72 -4.74 15.14
N GLU A 7 2.87 -3.80 15.57
CA GLU A 7 2.62 -2.56 14.83
C GLU A 7 2.47 -1.38 15.80
N TRP A 8 3.21 -0.31 15.53
CA TRP A 8 3.22 0.88 16.39
C TRP A 8 2.41 2.06 15.82
N SER A 9 2.21 2.09 14.50
CA SER A 9 1.50 3.17 13.81
C SER A 9 0.08 3.36 14.38
N ASP A 10 -0.37 4.61 14.42
CA ASP A 10 -1.75 4.99 14.76
C ASP A 10 -2.66 5.12 13.54
N GLY A 11 -2.09 5.00 12.34
CA GLY A 11 -2.79 5.08 11.07
C GLY A 11 -3.63 3.85 10.73
N LEU A 12 -4.32 3.93 9.57
CA LEU A 12 -4.92 2.78 8.87
C LEU A 12 -4.67 2.95 7.37
N GLY A 13 -3.38 2.95 7.00
CA GLY A 13 -2.90 3.08 5.62
C GLY A 13 -2.59 1.74 4.96
N GLY A 14 -1.77 1.77 3.92
CA GLY A 14 -1.39 0.58 3.16
C GLY A 14 -0.60 -0.45 3.98
N GLN A 15 0.24 0.02 4.93
CA GLN A 15 0.98 -0.84 5.84
C GLN A 15 0.03 -1.64 6.75
N GLU A 16 -0.86 -0.95 7.46
CA GLU A 16 -1.78 -1.56 8.41
C GLU A 16 -2.78 -2.48 7.71
N LYS A 17 -3.26 -2.10 6.52
CA LYS A 17 -4.13 -2.96 5.69
C LYS A 17 -3.42 -4.26 5.29
N ARG A 18 -2.13 -4.20 4.97
CA ARG A 18 -1.34 -5.40 4.70
C ARG A 18 -1.20 -6.27 5.95
N VAL A 19 -0.90 -5.68 7.10
CA VAL A 19 -0.81 -6.44 8.37
C VAL A 19 -2.13 -7.13 8.67
N LEU A 20 -3.27 -6.45 8.51
CA LEU A 20 -4.60 -7.05 8.68
C LEU A 20 -4.83 -8.22 7.72
N ALA A 21 -4.47 -8.06 6.44
CA ALA A 21 -4.59 -9.14 5.46
C ALA A 21 -3.69 -10.36 5.80
N GLU A 22 -2.49 -10.13 6.34
CA GLU A 22 -1.61 -11.20 6.83
C GLU A 22 -2.21 -11.89 8.06
N LEU A 23 -2.74 -11.11 9.04
CA LEU A 23 -3.39 -11.66 10.23
C LEU A 23 -4.59 -12.56 9.86
N THR A 24 -5.52 -12.03 9.07
CA THR A 24 -6.72 -12.75 8.65
C THR A 24 -6.39 -13.97 7.84
N GLY A 25 -5.60 -13.80 6.77
CA GLY A 25 -5.32 -14.89 5.84
C GLY A 25 -4.48 -16.01 6.45
N LEU A 26 -3.51 -15.72 7.32
CA LEU A 26 -2.77 -16.75 8.04
C LEU A 26 -3.66 -17.48 9.07
N THR A 27 -4.60 -16.77 9.71
CA THR A 27 -5.57 -17.40 10.62
C THR A 27 -6.50 -18.34 9.86
N GLU A 28 -7.04 -17.93 8.71
CA GLU A 28 -7.87 -18.77 7.83
C GLU A 28 -7.14 -20.03 7.34
N ARG A 29 -5.82 -19.96 7.24
CA ARG A 29 -4.94 -21.09 6.87
C ARG A 29 -4.53 -21.98 8.05
N GLY A 30 -5.13 -21.74 9.24
CA GLY A 30 -4.95 -22.58 10.43
C GLY A 30 -3.71 -22.25 11.26
N HIS A 31 -3.12 -21.05 11.09
CA HIS A 31 -2.06 -20.57 11.97
C HIS A 31 -2.63 -19.87 13.21
N ASP A 32 -1.93 -19.94 14.34
CA ASP A 32 -2.21 -19.14 15.54
C ASP A 32 -1.57 -17.75 15.36
N VAL A 33 -2.38 -16.74 15.09
CA VAL A 33 -1.86 -15.40 14.79
C VAL A 33 -2.25 -14.38 15.85
N PHE A 34 -1.28 -13.51 16.20
CA PHE A 34 -1.42 -12.50 17.23
C PHE A 34 -0.97 -11.15 16.73
N LEU A 35 -1.66 -10.10 17.14
CA LEU A 35 -1.24 -8.71 16.93
C LEU A 35 -0.85 -8.09 18.28
N VAL A 36 0.32 -7.44 18.32
CA VAL A 36 0.70 -6.54 19.43
C VAL A 36 0.76 -5.13 18.88
N CYS A 37 -0.05 -4.23 19.42
CA CYS A 37 -0.09 -2.83 19.01
C CYS A 37 -0.33 -1.90 20.21
N ARG A 38 -0.34 -0.59 19.97
CA ARG A 38 -0.74 0.39 20.97
C ARG A 38 -2.25 0.30 21.22
N SER A 39 -2.66 0.66 22.44
CA SER A 39 -4.09 0.62 22.84
C SER A 39 -4.96 1.63 22.06
N ASP A 40 -4.37 2.71 21.56
CA ASP A 40 -5.00 3.81 20.81
C ASP A 40 -4.83 3.68 19.28
N ALA A 41 -4.16 2.65 18.80
CA ALA A 41 -3.94 2.43 17.37
C ALA A 41 -5.23 1.99 16.65
N ARG A 42 -5.52 2.58 15.49
CA ARG A 42 -6.71 2.24 14.68
C ARG A 42 -6.73 0.78 14.23
N ILE A 43 -5.55 0.22 13.97
CA ILE A 43 -5.42 -1.20 13.59
C ILE A 43 -5.98 -2.13 14.66
N LYS A 44 -5.92 -1.75 15.96
CA LYS A 44 -6.50 -2.52 17.07
C LYS A 44 -8.00 -2.75 16.85
N THR A 45 -8.74 -1.65 16.69
CA THR A 45 -10.21 -1.70 16.53
C THR A 45 -10.60 -2.55 15.32
N GLU A 46 -9.88 -2.40 14.21
CA GLU A 46 -10.15 -3.14 12.99
C GLU A 46 -9.82 -4.64 13.14
N ALA A 47 -8.68 -4.98 13.76
CA ALA A 47 -8.31 -6.36 14.03
C ALA A 47 -9.28 -7.05 15.00
N GLU A 48 -9.71 -6.35 16.04
CA GLU A 48 -10.73 -6.86 16.99
C GLU A 48 -12.08 -7.09 16.30
N ARG A 49 -12.50 -6.18 15.39
CA ARG A 49 -13.73 -6.33 14.59
C ARG A 49 -13.68 -7.58 13.69
N GLN A 50 -12.49 -7.93 13.20
CA GLN A 50 -12.26 -9.15 12.40
C GLN A 50 -12.02 -10.41 13.27
N GLY A 51 -12.17 -10.33 14.60
CA GLY A 51 -12.02 -11.46 15.53
C GLY A 51 -10.58 -11.89 15.77
N MET A 52 -9.59 -11.02 15.45
CA MET A 52 -8.17 -11.32 15.65
C MET A 52 -7.77 -11.22 17.13
N ARG A 53 -6.75 -11.99 17.52
CA ARG A 53 -6.18 -11.96 18.90
C ARG A 53 -5.25 -10.75 19.03
N VAL A 54 -5.71 -9.70 19.72
CA VAL A 54 -4.96 -8.45 19.91
C VAL A 54 -4.49 -8.32 21.35
N LEU A 55 -3.21 -7.99 21.51
CA LEU A 55 -2.57 -7.65 22.77
C LEU A 55 -2.05 -6.21 22.69
N THR A 56 -2.12 -5.45 23.77
CA THR A 56 -1.70 -4.06 23.75
C THR A 56 -0.50 -3.80 24.65
N LEU A 57 0.43 -2.98 24.14
CA LEU A 57 1.57 -2.47 24.87
C LEU A 57 1.68 -0.95 24.67
N PRO A 58 2.21 -0.19 25.66
CA PRO A 58 2.36 1.26 25.54
C PRO A 58 3.27 1.69 24.38
N MET A 59 4.38 0.99 24.16
CA MET A 59 5.37 1.25 23.11
C MET A 59 5.70 2.75 22.94
N LYS A 60 6.00 3.44 24.05
CA LYS A 60 6.17 4.90 24.11
C LYS A 60 7.36 5.41 23.30
N SER A 61 8.40 4.60 23.18
CA SER A 61 9.63 4.92 22.46
C SER A 61 10.37 3.65 22.04
N PRO A 62 11.37 3.73 21.14
CA PRO A 62 12.23 2.58 20.79
C PRO A 62 12.91 1.91 22.01
N TYR A 63 13.12 2.66 23.08
CA TYR A 63 13.83 2.22 24.29
C TYR A 63 12.88 1.94 25.46
N ASP A 64 11.60 1.70 25.21
CA ASP A 64 10.60 1.39 26.23
C ASP A 64 10.84 -0.01 26.84
N LEU A 65 11.75 -0.04 27.86
CA LEU A 65 12.16 -1.28 28.54
C LEU A 65 10.98 -2.04 29.15
N PRO A 66 9.98 -1.41 29.81
CA PRO A 66 8.78 -2.12 30.28
C PRO A 66 8.06 -2.85 29.18
N SER A 67 7.86 -2.22 28.00
CA SER A 67 7.22 -2.86 26.84
C SER A 67 8.07 -4.00 26.29
N ILE A 68 9.39 -3.86 26.23
CA ILE A 68 10.32 -4.93 25.80
C ILE A 68 10.19 -6.15 26.72
N MET A 69 10.25 -5.95 28.04
CA MET A 69 10.19 -7.05 29.01
C MET A 69 8.82 -7.72 29.03
N ARG A 70 7.75 -6.94 28.91
CA ARG A 70 6.38 -7.49 28.83
C ARG A 70 6.20 -8.30 27.55
N LEU A 71 6.65 -7.78 26.40
CA LEU A 71 6.59 -8.51 25.13
C LEU A 71 7.41 -9.82 25.21
N ARG A 72 8.63 -9.78 25.77
CA ARG A 72 9.43 -11.00 26.00
C ARG A 72 8.67 -12.05 26.79
N THR A 73 7.96 -11.66 27.84
CA THR A 73 7.14 -12.59 28.65
C THR A 73 6.03 -13.21 27.80
N ILE A 74 5.28 -12.38 27.06
CA ILE A 74 4.21 -12.82 26.16
C ILE A 74 4.76 -13.83 25.14
N LEU A 75 5.88 -13.52 24.48
CA LEU A 75 6.49 -14.39 23.46
C LEU A 75 6.84 -15.78 24.04
N LYS A 76 7.34 -15.84 25.28
CA LYS A 76 7.66 -17.10 25.96
C LYS A 76 6.41 -17.88 26.39
N GLU A 77 5.42 -17.21 26.94
CA GLU A 77 4.15 -17.82 27.36
C GLU A 77 3.41 -18.46 26.19
N ILE A 78 3.32 -17.74 25.04
CA ILE A 78 2.67 -18.21 23.84
C ILE A 78 3.51 -19.25 23.10
N ARG A 79 4.83 -19.23 23.26
CA ARG A 79 5.81 -20.01 22.49
C ARG A 79 5.69 -19.66 20.99
N VAL A 80 5.95 -18.40 20.67
CA VAL A 80 5.85 -17.86 19.32
C VAL A 80 6.96 -18.42 18.43
N ASP A 81 6.63 -18.89 17.23
CA ASP A 81 7.60 -19.39 16.24
C ASP A 81 8.20 -18.24 15.41
N VAL A 82 7.37 -17.26 15.04
CA VAL A 82 7.74 -16.13 14.17
C VAL A 82 7.29 -14.81 14.79
N VAL A 83 8.20 -13.87 14.94
CA VAL A 83 7.88 -12.45 15.21
C VAL A 83 8.13 -11.64 13.95
N ASN A 84 7.11 -10.94 13.46
CA ASN A 84 7.22 -10.02 12.32
C ASN A 84 6.95 -8.58 12.78
N THR A 85 7.94 -7.69 12.60
CA THR A 85 7.87 -6.28 12.98
C THR A 85 7.70 -5.39 11.75
N HIS A 86 6.94 -4.28 11.84
CA HIS A 86 6.51 -3.52 10.66
C HIS A 86 6.98 -2.06 10.63
N SER A 87 6.89 -1.33 11.73
CA SER A 87 7.23 0.10 11.78
C SER A 87 8.55 0.39 12.51
N GLY A 88 8.81 1.63 12.87
CA GLY A 88 10.09 2.01 13.47
C GLY A 88 10.24 1.59 14.92
N VAL A 89 9.31 2.04 15.78
CA VAL A 89 9.39 1.83 17.25
C VAL A 89 9.16 0.36 17.61
N ASP A 90 8.15 -0.28 17.03
CA ASP A 90 7.87 -1.69 17.26
C ASP A 90 9.01 -2.60 16.79
N SER A 91 9.74 -2.22 15.74
CA SER A 91 10.92 -2.99 15.31
C SER A 91 12.04 -2.98 16.34
N TRP A 92 12.22 -1.90 17.10
CA TRP A 92 13.16 -1.90 18.23
C TRP A 92 12.66 -2.81 19.35
N ILE A 93 11.44 -2.59 19.81
CA ILE A 93 10.85 -3.32 20.93
C ILE A 93 10.72 -4.81 20.59
N GLY A 94 10.14 -5.11 19.41
CA GLY A 94 9.90 -6.48 18.95
C GLY A 94 11.18 -7.26 18.71
N SER A 95 12.19 -6.64 18.06
CA SER A 95 13.44 -7.34 17.78
C SER A 95 14.22 -7.65 19.05
N ILE A 96 14.33 -6.70 19.99
CA ILE A 96 15.04 -6.95 21.27
C ILE A 96 14.27 -8.02 22.08
N ALA A 97 12.95 -7.90 22.21
CA ALA A 97 12.13 -8.86 22.92
C ALA A 97 12.22 -10.28 22.34
N ALA A 98 12.17 -10.39 20.99
CA ALA A 98 12.28 -11.68 20.28
C ALA A 98 13.62 -12.36 20.52
N LYS A 99 14.74 -11.62 20.42
CA LYS A 99 16.09 -12.18 20.71
C LYS A 99 16.23 -12.57 22.19
N LEU A 100 15.72 -11.77 23.13
CA LEU A 100 15.70 -12.11 24.57
C LEU A 100 14.77 -13.29 24.90
N ALA A 101 13.74 -13.51 24.12
CA ALA A 101 12.83 -14.65 24.25
C ALA A 101 13.33 -15.90 23.51
N GLN A 102 14.37 -15.77 22.69
CA GLN A 102 14.91 -16.82 21.81
C GLN A 102 13.85 -17.34 20.83
N VAL A 103 13.08 -16.40 20.21
CA VAL A 103 12.12 -16.75 19.17
C VAL A 103 12.88 -17.34 17.96
N PRO A 104 12.42 -18.48 17.41
CA PRO A 104 13.09 -19.18 16.31
C PRO A 104 13.32 -18.32 15.07
N LEU A 105 12.36 -17.46 14.69
CA LEU A 105 12.45 -16.60 13.50
C LEU A 105 12.01 -15.17 13.81
N LEU A 106 12.94 -14.23 13.67
CA LEU A 106 12.67 -12.79 13.73
C LEU A 106 12.66 -12.21 12.32
N VAL A 107 11.51 -11.69 11.90
CA VAL A 107 11.30 -11.06 10.59
C VAL A 107 11.07 -9.57 10.75
N ARG A 108 11.51 -8.79 9.79
CA ARG A 108 11.15 -7.37 9.65
C ARG A 108 10.58 -7.09 8.26
N THR A 109 9.29 -6.73 8.19
CA THR A 109 8.67 -6.29 6.95
C THR A 109 8.83 -4.79 6.77
N ARG A 110 9.30 -4.38 5.58
CA ARG A 110 9.54 -2.99 5.20
C ARG A 110 8.46 -2.51 4.24
N HIS A 111 7.79 -1.42 4.61
CA HIS A 111 6.70 -0.82 3.84
C HIS A 111 7.10 0.48 3.12
N LEU A 112 8.22 1.10 3.53
CA LEU A 112 8.73 2.35 2.96
C LEU A 112 10.12 2.13 2.37
N ASN A 113 10.36 2.66 1.17
CA ASN A 113 11.66 2.60 0.51
C ASN A 113 12.60 3.71 1.02
N ILE A 114 12.89 3.67 2.32
CA ILE A 114 13.83 4.57 2.98
C ILE A 114 15.07 3.78 3.34
N PRO A 115 16.27 4.18 2.85
CA PRO A 115 17.52 3.52 3.19
C PRO A 115 17.76 3.47 4.69
N LEU A 116 18.21 2.33 5.20
CA LEU A 116 18.59 2.15 6.60
C LEU A 116 20.04 2.58 6.82
N LYS A 117 20.26 3.52 7.72
CA LYS A 117 21.61 3.93 8.08
C LYS A 117 22.28 2.86 8.95
N ARG A 118 23.40 2.34 8.46
CA ARG A 118 24.26 1.42 9.22
C ARG A 118 25.02 2.20 10.29
N SER A 119 24.81 1.88 11.56
CA SER A 119 25.62 2.41 12.66
C SER A 119 25.45 1.50 13.89
N ILE A 120 26.43 1.55 14.80
CA ILE A 120 26.34 0.83 16.09
C ILE A 120 25.10 1.27 16.88
N LEU A 121 24.72 2.53 16.77
CA LEU A 121 23.50 3.06 17.42
C LEU A 121 22.20 2.50 16.82
N ASN A 122 22.27 1.94 15.61
CA ASN A 122 21.15 1.32 14.92
C ASN A 122 21.27 -0.20 14.85
N PHE A 123 21.91 -0.82 15.87
CA PHE A 123 22.20 -2.26 15.92
C PHE A 123 20.95 -3.13 15.72
N VAL A 124 19.77 -2.62 16.08
CA VAL A 124 18.50 -3.33 15.93
C VAL A 124 18.22 -3.75 14.48
N HIS A 125 18.79 -3.02 13.50
CA HIS A 125 18.65 -3.38 12.09
C HIS A 125 19.45 -4.63 11.68
N TYR A 126 20.29 -5.18 12.57
CA TYR A 126 21.04 -6.41 12.32
C TYR A 126 20.49 -7.63 13.06
N LEU A 127 19.47 -7.41 13.92
CA LEU A 127 18.84 -8.48 14.70
C LEU A 127 17.91 -9.38 13.88
N PRO A 128 17.11 -8.87 12.90
CA PRO A 128 16.23 -9.71 12.10
C PRO A 128 17.01 -10.79 11.34
N ASP A 129 16.50 -12.01 11.38
CA ASP A 129 17.01 -13.12 10.62
C ASP A 129 16.65 -12.97 9.14
N LEU A 130 15.48 -12.32 8.87
CA LEU A 130 14.97 -12.08 7.55
C LEU A 130 14.33 -10.68 7.41
N TYR A 131 14.55 -10.03 6.27
CA TYR A 131 13.83 -8.85 5.83
C TYR A 131 12.86 -9.20 4.72
N ILE A 132 11.60 -8.78 4.86
CA ILE A 132 10.60 -8.82 3.80
C ILE A 132 10.40 -7.39 3.27
N THR A 133 10.39 -7.21 1.96
CA THR A 133 10.08 -5.95 1.29
C THR A 133 8.81 -6.07 0.46
N CYS A 134 8.06 -4.97 0.31
CA CYS A 134 6.81 -4.96 -0.44
C CYS A 134 6.99 -4.86 -1.96
N GLY A 135 8.23 -4.90 -2.47
CA GLY A 135 8.55 -4.85 -3.89
C GLY A 135 10.06 -4.98 -4.12
N GLU A 136 10.44 -5.33 -5.35
CA GLU A 136 11.84 -5.55 -5.74
C GLU A 136 12.69 -4.28 -5.64
N ASN A 137 12.12 -3.11 -5.93
CA ASN A 137 12.83 -1.84 -5.78
C ASN A 137 13.32 -1.63 -4.34
N MET A 138 12.50 -1.93 -3.34
CA MET A 138 12.91 -1.86 -1.92
C MET A 138 13.96 -2.92 -1.58
N ARG A 139 13.83 -4.13 -2.11
CA ARG A 139 14.83 -5.20 -1.94
C ARG A 139 16.19 -4.75 -2.47
N ASN A 140 16.21 -4.21 -3.68
CA ASN A 140 17.43 -3.68 -4.31
C ASN A 140 18.05 -2.54 -3.50
N THR A 141 17.25 -1.66 -2.90
CA THR A 141 17.73 -0.62 -1.98
C THR A 141 18.41 -1.21 -0.74
N LEU A 142 17.80 -2.21 -0.09
CA LEU A 142 18.39 -2.85 1.10
C LEU A 142 19.68 -3.57 0.77
N ILE A 143 19.75 -4.29 -0.34
CA ILE A 143 20.97 -5.01 -0.74
C ILE A 143 22.04 -4.04 -1.24
N GLY A 144 21.72 -3.18 -2.21
CA GLY A 144 22.67 -2.35 -2.92
C GLY A 144 23.14 -1.12 -2.13
N GLN A 145 22.22 -0.41 -1.46
CA GLN A 145 22.53 0.82 -0.76
C GLN A 145 22.79 0.60 0.73
N CYS A 146 22.06 -0.32 1.37
CA CYS A 146 22.22 -0.59 2.79
C CYS A 146 23.17 -1.75 3.10
N GLY A 147 23.57 -2.53 2.09
CA GLY A 147 24.54 -3.63 2.20
C GLY A 147 24.05 -4.81 3.03
N PHE A 148 22.74 -5.10 3.02
CA PHE A 148 22.22 -6.32 3.63
C PHE A 148 22.55 -7.54 2.76
N PRO A 149 22.82 -8.71 3.37
CA PRO A 149 23.05 -9.95 2.64
C PRO A 149 21.83 -10.34 1.79
N ARG A 150 22.08 -10.77 0.55
CA ARG A 150 21.02 -11.07 -0.42
C ARG A 150 20.10 -12.22 0.03
N ASP A 151 20.63 -13.19 0.74
CA ASP A 151 19.95 -14.34 1.33
C ASP A 151 19.05 -13.98 2.53
N ARG A 152 19.24 -12.79 3.12
CA ARG A 152 18.40 -12.26 4.21
C ARG A 152 17.36 -11.23 3.77
N VAL A 153 17.19 -11.01 2.47
CA VAL A 153 16.22 -10.04 1.96
C VAL A 153 15.38 -10.66 0.86
N VAL A 154 14.10 -10.83 1.11
CA VAL A 154 13.14 -11.34 0.13
C VAL A 154 12.12 -10.27 -0.22
N SER A 155 11.62 -10.29 -1.45
CA SER A 155 10.52 -9.46 -1.90
C SER A 155 9.24 -10.29 -1.86
N ILE A 156 8.27 -9.86 -1.06
CA ILE A 156 6.91 -10.39 -1.03
C ILE A 156 5.97 -9.21 -1.25
N PRO A 157 5.49 -9.03 -2.49
CA PRO A 157 4.62 -7.92 -2.84
C PRO A 157 3.35 -7.88 -1.98
N THR A 158 2.84 -6.67 -1.75
CA THR A 158 1.58 -6.50 -1.04
C THR A 158 0.42 -7.02 -1.89
N GLY A 159 -0.41 -7.87 -1.31
CA GLY A 159 -1.57 -8.45 -1.99
C GLY A 159 -2.76 -7.50 -2.07
N VAL A 160 -3.59 -7.71 -3.09
CA VAL A 160 -4.89 -7.06 -3.28
C VAL A 160 -5.99 -8.07 -2.93
N SER A 161 -7.00 -7.62 -2.17
CA SER A 161 -8.16 -8.44 -1.80
C SER A 161 -8.96 -8.86 -3.02
N MET A 162 -9.60 -10.02 -2.93
CA MET A 162 -10.40 -10.59 -4.04
C MET A 162 -11.57 -9.69 -4.43
N GLU A 163 -12.15 -8.93 -3.49
CA GLU A 163 -13.23 -7.99 -3.75
C GLU A 163 -12.97 -7.01 -4.91
N PHE A 164 -11.68 -6.60 -5.10
CA PHE A 164 -11.33 -5.72 -6.22
C PHE A 164 -11.36 -6.41 -7.57
N PHE A 165 -11.14 -7.73 -7.62
CA PHE A 165 -11.25 -8.50 -8.86
C PHE A 165 -12.70 -8.72 -9.29
N ASP A 166 -13.65 -8.58 -8.35
CA ASP A 166 -15.08 -8.79 -8.56
C ASP A 166 -15.85 -7.47 -8.74
N VAL A 167 -15.13 -6.34 -8.83
CA VAL A 167 -15.75 -5.03 -9.11
C VAL A 167 -16.45 -5.06 -10.47
N VAL A 168 -17.76 -4.86 -10.45
CA VAL A 168 -18.58 -4.77 -11.65
C VAL A 168 -18.84 -3.30 -12.01
N ARG A 169 -18.76 -2.98 -13.30
CA ARG A 169 -19.03 -1.64 -13.80
C ARG A 169 -20.43 -1.18 -13.42
N ASN A 170 -20.55 -0.06 -12.70
CA ASN A 170 -21.81 0.51 -12.25
C ASN A 170 -21.80 2.04 -12.41
N ARG A 171 -22.24 2.52 -13.58
CA ARG A 171 -22.28 3.97 -13.86
C ARG A 171 -23.35 4.71 -13.05
N ASP A 172 -24.40 4.05 -12.57
CA ASP A 172 -25.43 4.68 -11.75
C ASP A 172 -24.90 5.15 -10.40
N ALA A 173 -23.85 4.53 -9.88
CA ALA A 173 -23.20 4.95 -8.66
C ALA A 173 -22.60 6.37 -8.73
N LYS A 174 -22.38 6.94 -9.93
CA LYS A 174 -21.97 8.34 -10.13
C LYS A 174 -22.92 9.33 -9.47
N LYS A 175 -24.22 9.05 -9.47
CA LYS A 175 -25.27 9.93 -8.90
C LYS A 175 -25.04 10.21 -7.42
N GLU A 176 -24.51 9.26 -6.67
CA GLU A 176 -24.23 9.44 -5.24
C GLU A 176 -23.11 10.46 -4.97
N PHE A 177 -22.29 10.72 -5.97
CA PHE A 177 -21.21 11.70 -5.92
C PHE A 177 -21.55 13.02 -6.65
N GLY A 178 -22.84 13.20 -7.02
CA GLY A 178 -23.31 14.40 -7.72
C GLY A 178 -22.77 14.51 -9.15
N LEU A 179 -22.39 13.39 -9.75
CA LEU A 179 -21.85 13.34 -11.10
C LEU A 179 -22.95 13.07 -12.13
N ASP A 180 -22.81 13.69 -13.30
CA ASP A 180 -23.61 13.38 -14.46
C ASP A 180 -23.36 11.92 -14.90
N PRO A 181 -24.41 11.16 -15.31
CA PRO A 181 -24.25 9.80 -15.85
C PRO A 181 -23.24 9.71 -17.00
N ASP A 182 -23.19 10.73 -17.84
CA ASP A 182 -22.32 10.78 -19.03
C ASP A 182 -20.92 11.38 -18.74
N ALA A 183 -20.67 11.85 -17.51
CA ALA A 183 -19.36 12.37 -17.15
C ALA A 183 -18.27 11.31 -17.30
N LEU A 184 -17.14 11.68 -17.88
CA LEU A 184 -15.93 10.88 -17.87
C LEU A 184 -15.21 11.08 -16.53
N VAL A 185 -14.94 10.00 -15.81
CA VAL A 185 -14.41 10.06 -14.44
C VAL A 185 -12.95 9.65 -14.40
N ILE A 186 -12.09 10.58 -14.02
CA ILE A 186 -10.67 10.36 -13.79
C ILE A 186 -10.43 10.42 -12.28
N THR A 187 -9.89 9.37 -11.70
CA THR A 187 -9.75 9.25 -10.24
C THR A 187 -8.29 9.21 -9.80
N ASN A 188 -7.95 10.03 -8.81
CA ASN A 188 -6.67 9.99 -8.10
C ASN A 188 -6.94 9.58 -6.64
N VAL A 189 -6.39 8.45 -6.20
CA VAL A 189 -6.62 7.91 -4.85
C VAL A 189 -5.35 7.98 -4.02
N GLY A 190 -5.42 8.66 -2.89
CA GLY A 190 -4.30 8.73 -1.96
C GLY A 190 -4.42 9.81 -0.90
N ILE A 191 -3.52 9.74 0.09
CA ILE A 191 -3.43 10.76 1.14
C ILE A 191 -2.93 12.08 0.55
N LEU A 192 -3.53 13.21 0.92
CA LEU A 192 -3.19 14.54 0.40
C LEU A 192 -1.87 15.05 1.01
N ARG A 193 -0.74 14.48 0.53
CA ARG A 193 0.64 14.84 0.90
C ARG A 193 1.44 15.24 -0.34
N ARG A 194 2.51 16.01 -0.14
CA ARG A 194 3.37 16.53 -1.23
C ARG A 194 3.90 15.43 -2.15
N VAL A 195 4.27 14.28 -1.58
CA VAL A 195 4.82 13.15 -2.34
C VAL A 195 3.86 12.60 -3.39
N LYS A 196 2.55 12.85 -3.27
CA LYS A 196 1.52 12.39 -4.21
C LYS A 196 1.35 13.25 -5.47
N GLY A 197 2.02 14.41 -5.55
CA GLY A 197 2.15 15.21 -6.77
C GLY A 197 0.83 15.72 -7.36
N HIS A 198 -0.17 16.04 -6.53
CA HIS A 198 -1.49 16.52 -7.00
C HIS A 198 -1.38 17.77 -7.88
N GLU A 199 -0.33 18.58 -7.72
CA GLU A 199 -0.04 19.72 -8.57
C GLU A 199 0.13 19.32 -10.03
N THR A 200 0.78 18.18 -10.30
CA THR A 200 0.92 17.62 -11.63
C THR A 200 -0.43 17.22 -12.21
N THR A 201 -1.29 16.59 -11.39
CA THR A 201 -2.68 16.28 -11.77
C THR A 201 -3.44 17.53 -12.16
N PHE A 202 -3.44 18.59 -11.32
CA PHE A 202 -4.25 19.78 -11.56
C PHE A 202 -3.81 20.57 -12.81
N LYS A 203 -2.52 20.60 -13.12
CA LYS A 203 -2.04 21.15 -14.39
C LYS A 203 -2.49 20.32 -15.59
N ALA A 204 -2.55 18.99 -15.45
CA ALA A 204 -3.05 18.12 -16.52
C ALA A 204 -4.56 18.29 -16.77
N VAL A 205 -5.35 18.62 -15.73
CA VAL A 205 -6.82 18.85 -15.85
C VAL A 205 -7.12 19.85 -16.96
N GLN A 206 -6.41 20.98 -17.03
CA GLN A 206 -6.68 22.06 -17.99
C GLN A 206 -6.68 21.56 -19.45
N ALA A 207 -5.70 20.75 -19.82
CA ALA A 207 -5.60 20.20 -21.17
C ALA A 207 -6.69 19.13 -21.42
N VAL A 208 -6.97 18.28 -20.43
CA VAL A 208 -7.98 17.23 -20.57
C VAL A 208 -9.38 17.81 -20.73
N VAL A 209 -9.74 18.84 -19.96
CA VAL A 209 -11.09 19.42 -20.03
C VAL A 209 -11.33 20.28 -21.29
N GLN A 210 -10.26 20.74 -21.93
CA GLN A 210 -10.38 21.38 -23.26
C GLN A 210 -10.88 20.39 -24.32
N GLU A 211 -10.43 19.13 -24.27
CA GLU A 211 -10.85 18.09 -25.21
C GLU A 211 -12.13 17.38 -24.72
N PHE A 212 -12.27 17.20 -23.41
CA PHE A 212 -13.39 16.53 -22.77
C PHE A 212 -14.05 17.44 -21.70
N PRO A 213 -14.95 18.38 -22.08
CA PRO A 213 -15.59 19.31 -21.14
C PRO A 213 -16.44 18.62 -20.05
N HIS A 214 -16.88 17.39 -20.31
CA HIS A 214 -17.64 16.58 -19.34
C HIS A 214 -16.74 15.74 -18.43
N ALA A 215 -15.41 15.86 -18.53
CA ALA A 215 -14.49 15.16 -17.63
C ALA A 215 -14.58 15.72 -16.20
N ARG A 216 -14.54 14.81 -15.23
CA ARG A 216 -14.51 15.11 -13.79
C ARG A 216 -13.38 14.36 -13.12
N PHE A 217 -12.59 15.07 -12.34
CA PHE A 217 -11.47 14.53 -11.60
C PHE A 217 -11.86 14.34 -10.14
N LEU A 218 -11.90 13.08 -9.69
CA LEU A 218 -12.15 12.74 -8.30
C LEU A 218 -10.83 12.60 -7.56
N ILE A 219 -10.65 13.44 -6.56
CA ILE A 219 -9.51 13.37 -5.63
C ILE A 219 -10.00 12.67 -4.37
N VAL A 220 -9.71 11.37 -4.30
CA VAL A 220 -10.19 10.49 -3.23
C VAL A 220 -9.13 10.34 -2.16
N GLY A 221 -9.46 10.78 -0.97
CA GLY A 221 -8.58 10.79 0.20
C GLY A 221 -8.60 12.11 0.93
N ASP A 222 -7.92 12.14 2.06
CA ASP A 222 -7.77 13.33 2.88
C ASP A 222 -6.30 13.50 3.31
N GLY A 223 -5.98 14.66 3.89
CA GLY A 223 -4.63 14.90 4.35
C GLY A 223 -4.33 16.37 4.61
N PRO A 224 -3.12 16.66 5.16
CA PRO A 224 -2.77 18.01 5.63
C PRO A 224 -2.77 19.08 4.53
N ARG A 225 -2.69 18.68 3.25
CA ARG A 225 -2.67 19.64 2.13
C ARG A 225 -4.05 19.95 1.54
N ARG A 226 -5.14 19.43 2.10
CA ARG A 226 -6.50 19.61 1.57
C ARG A 226 -6.83 21.08 1.25
N ALA A 227 -6.60 22.00 2.20
CA ALA A 227 -6.92 23.42 2.03
C ALA A 227 -6.02 24.11 0.98
N GLU A 228 -4.74 23.75 0.93
CA GLU A 228 -3.78 24.24 -0.06
C GLU A 228 -4.19 23.79 -1.48
N LEU A 229 -4.49 22.53 -1.65
CA LEU A 229 -4.88 21.95 -2.93
C LEU A 229 -6.22 22.51 -3.43
N ALA A 230 -7.16 22.78 -2.53
CA ALA A 230 -8.43 23.40 -2.91
C ALA A 230 -8.23 24.83 -3.46
N ARG A 231 -7.36 25.64 -2.81
CA ARG A 231 -7.00 26.97 -3.33
C ARG A 231 -6.34 26.90 -4.70
N MET A 232 -5.42 25.94 -4.91
CA MET A 232 -4.77 25.75 -6.21
C MET A 232 -5.79 25.42 -7.32
N VAL A 233 -6.80 24.61 -7.04
CA VAL A 233 -7.90 24.30 -7.98
C VAL A 233 -8.66 25.58 -8.36
N ASP A 234 -8.91 26.50 -7.40
CA ASP A 234 -9.57 27.79 -7.67
C ASP A 234 -8.67 28.72 -8.52
N GLU A 235 -7.39 28.82 -8.15
CA GLU A 235 -6.39 29.63 -8.87
C GLU A 235 -6.20 29.18 -10.34
N LEU A 236 -6.30 27.89 -10.60
CA LEU A 236 -6.21 27.31 -11.95
C LEU A 236 -7.53 27.39 -12.74
N GLY A 237 -8.63 27.83 -12.12
CA GLY A 237 -9.94 27.93 -12.77
C GLY A 237 -10.57 26.58 -13.13
N ILE A 238 -10.24 25.52 -12.40
CA ILE A 238 -10.70 24.15 -12.70
C ILE A 238 -11.68 23.59 -11.65
N ARG A 239 -12.28 24.47 -10.83
CA ARG A 239 -13.15 24.09 -9.70
C ARG A 239 -14.31 23.18 -10.15
N ASP A 240 -14.92 23.47 -11.27
CA ASP A 240 -16.08 22.74 -11.77
C ASP A 240 -15.73 21.33 -12.27
N HIS A 241 -14.45 21.05 -12.44
CA HIS A 241 -13.94 19.77 -12.92
C HIS A 241 -13.31 18.91 -11.84
N VAL A 242 -13.04 19.45 -10.63
CA VAL A 242 -12.32 18.74 -9.57
C VAL A 242 -13.19 18.56 -8.34
N ILE A 243 -13.39 17.32 -7.95
CA ILE A 243 -14.21 16.94 -6.78
C ILE A 243 -13.31 16.28 -5.75
N PHE A 244 -13.22 16.87 -4.58
CA PHE A 244 -12.56 16.27 -3.43
C PHE A 244 -13.59 15.47 -2.64
N THR A 245 -13.51 14.17 -2.65
CA THR A 245 -14.48 13.30 -1.96
C THR A 245 -14.21 13.15 -0.46
N GLY A 246 -12.99 13.48 0.00
CA GLY A 246 -12.52 13.04 1.31
C GLY A 246 -12.17 11.55 1.32
N PHE A 247 -12.03 10.99 2.51
CA PHE A 247 -11.76 9.57 2.68
C PHE A 247 -13.00 8.74 2.31
N ILE A 248 -12.82 7.73 1.46
CA ILE A 248 -13.84 6.75 1.08
C ILE A 248 -13.36 5.37 1.51
N GLU A 249 -14.14 4.68 2.30
CA GLU A 249 -13.83 3.34 2.79
C GLU A 249 -13.99 2.29 1.68
N GLU A 250 -15.14 2.29 1.01
CA GLU A 250 -15.48 1.36 -0.09
C GLU A 250 -14.96 1.86 -1.44
N ILE A 251 -13.62 1.86 -1.60
CA ILE A 251 -12.99 2.37 -2.81
C ILE A 251 -13.37 1.58 -4.09
N GLY A 252 -13.75 0.31 -3.95
CA GLY A 252 -14.27 -0.51 -5.05
C GLY A 252 -15.47 0.13 -5.73
N LYS A 253 -16.33 0.83 -4.98
CA LYS A 253 -17.47 1.57 -5.52
C LYS A 253 -17.02 2.71 -6.45
N ILE A 254 -15.95 3.43 -6.09
CA ILE A 254 -15.37 4.46 -6.96
C ILE A 254 -14.83 3.83 -8.25
N TYR A 255 -14.08 2.73 -8.13
CA TYR A 255 -13.55 2.04 -9.32
C TYR A 255 -14.64 1.51 -10.25
N SER A 256 -15.83 1.18 -9.72
CA SER A 256 -16.94 0.67 -10.53
C SER A 256 -17.44 1.67 -11.60
N PHE A 257 -17.23 2.97 -11.45
CA PHE A 257 -17.59 3.98 -12.43
C PHE A 257 -16.43 4.85 -12.92
N THR A 258 -15.22 4.61 -12.45
CA THR A 258 -14.03 5.32 -12.92
C THR A 258 -13.64 4.89 -14.33
N ASP A 259 -13.33 5.84 -15.21
CA ASP A 259 -12.86 5.57 -16.56
C ASP A 259 -11.34 5.47 -16.65
N VAL A 260 -10.61 6.26 -15.83
CA VAL A 260 -9.15 6.23 -15.72
C VAL A 260 -8.73 6.47 -14.28
N VAL A 261 -7.85 5.65 -13.75
CA VAL A 261 -7.14 5.94 -12.50
C VAL A 261 -5.80 6.57 -12.83
N ILE A 262 -5.47 7.65 -12.13
CA ILE A 262 -4.19 8.34 -12.28
C ILE A 262 -3.38 8.29 -10.99
N LEU A 263 -2.05 8.21 -11.14
CA LEU A 263 -1.09 8.35 -10.06
C LEU A 263 0.00 9.33 -10.51
N SER A 264 0.11 10.49 -9.86
CA SER A 264 1.06 11.57 -10.19
C SER A 264 2.21 11.71 -9.19
N SER A 265 2.46 10.66 -8.40
CA SER A 265 3.40 10.67 -7.28
C SER A 265 4.85 10.94 -7.67
N TRP A 266 5.60 11.55 -6.76
CA TRP A 266 7.05 11.72 -6.86
C TRP A 266 7.83 10.50 -6.36
N SER A 267 7.24 9.71 -5.48
CA SER A 267 7.86 8.49 -4.94
C SER A 267 6.79 7.54 -4.42
N GLU A 268 6.95 6.26 -4.72
CA GLU A 268 6.09 5.17 -4.23
C GLU A 268 6.93 3.94 -3.84
N GLY A 269 6.38 3.14 -2.93
CA GLY A 269 6.81 1.76 -2.80
C GLY A 269 6.16 0.92 -3.91
N LEU A 270 5.10 0.20 -3.55
CA LEU A 270 4.17 -0.42 -4.50
C LEU A 270 2.76 0.12 -4.17
N PRO A 271 2.20 1.05 -5.00
CA PRO A 271 1.00 1.79 -4.64
C PRO A 271 -0.25 0.91 -4.69
N GLN A 272 -0.93 0.77 -3.55
CA GLN A 272 -2.15 -0.03 -3.43
C GLN A 272 -3.27 0.46 -4.36
N SER A 273 -3.40 1.79 -4.53
CA SER A 273 -4.42 2.36 -5.43
C SER A 273 -4.26 1.91 -6.88
N VAL A 274 -3.02 1.74 -7.35
CA VAL A 274 -2.73 1.22 -8.70
C VAL A 274 -3.07 -0.27 -8.78
N LEU A 275 -2.62 -1.06 -7.81
CA LEU A 275 -2.92 -2.49 -7.78
C LEU A 275 -4.43 -2.76 -7.74
N GLN A 276 -5.17 -2.03 -6.90
CA GLN A 276 -6.62 -2.14 -6.79
C GLN A 276 -7.34 -1.71 -8.07
N ALA A 277 -6.89 -0.63 -8.72
CA ALA A 277 -7.43 -0.17 -9.99
C ALA A 277 -7.23 -1.22 -11.10
N LEU A 278 -6.02 -1.78 -11.21
CA LEU A 278 -5.73 -2.86 -12.16
C LEU A 278 -6.58 -4.11 -11.86
N ALA A 279 -6.70 -4.52 -10.59
CA ALA A 279 -7.56 -5.63 -10.20
C ALA A 279 -9.03 -5.41 -10.60
N ALA A 280 -9.51 -4.16 -10.49
CA ALA A 280 -10.84 -3.75 -10.94
C ALA A 280 -10.98 -3.55 -12.45
N SER A 281 -9.95 -3.87 -13.25
CA SER A 281 -9.91 -3.64 -14.70
C SER A 281 -10.11 -2.18 -15.10
N VAL A 282 -9.67 -1.23 -14.27
CA VAL A 282 -9.69 0.20 -14.60
C VAL A 282 -8.37 0.58 -15.26
N PRO A 283 -8.38 1.27 -16.41
CA PRO A 283 -7.16 1.79 -17.04
C PRO A 283 -6.37 2.70 -16.10
N VAL A 284 -5.05 2.55 -16.09
CA VAL A 284 -4.15 3.29 -15.21
C VAL A 284 -3.16 4.12 -16.01
N VAL A 285 -3.02 5.41 -15.66
CA VAL A 285 -1.94 6.28 -16.08
C VAL A 285 -1.14 6.70 -14.84
N ALA A 286 0.13 6.34 -14.78
CA ALA A 286 0.92 6.52 -13.56
C ALA A 286 2.32 7.08 -13.82
N THR A 287 2.87 7.79 -12.84
CA THR A 287 4.27 8.21 -12.89
C THR A 287 5.21 7.02 -12.70
N LYS A 288 6.31 7.02 -13.46
CA LYS A 288 7.36 5.99 -13.46
C LYS A 288 8.28 6.16 -12.25
N VAL A 289 7.77 5.84 -11.06
CA VAL A 289 8.51 6.01 -9.81
C VAL A 289 8.45 4.75 -8.94
N GLY A 290 9.51 4.49 -8.21
CA GLY A 290 9.59 3.40 -7.24
C GLY A 290 9.22 2.04 -7.83
N GLY A 291 8.26 1.36 -7.20
CA GLY A 291 7.75 0.06 -7.65
C GLY A 291 6.62 0.13 -8.68
N VAL A 292 6.18 1.33 -9.12
CA VAL A 292 5.11 1.44 -10.13
C VAL A 292 5.42 0.67 -11.40
N PRO A 293 6.66 0.72 -11.98
CA PRO A 293 7.00 -0.05 -13.18
C PRO A 293 6.99 -1.57 -13.00
N GLU A 294 6.91 -2.08 -11.77
CA GLU A 294 6.77 -3.51 -11.52
C GLU A 294 5.37 -4.03 -11.92
N VAL A 295 4.35 -3.16 -11.95
CA VAL A 295 2.96 -3.52 -12.23
C VAL A 295 2.34 -2.76 -13.38
N VAL A 296 2.79 -1.53 -13.65
CA VAL A 296 2.38 -0.74 -14.81
C VAL A 296 3.47 -0.84 -15.87
N ILE A 297 3.27 -1.71 -16.85
CA ILE A 297 4.15 -1.87 -18.01
C ILE A 297 3.54 -1.04 -19.13
N HIS A 298 4.28 -0.02 -19.59
CA HIS A 298 3.76 0.95 -20.56
C HIS A 298 3.17 0.28 -21.81
N GLU A 299 1.93 0.66 -22.15
CA GLU A 299 1.10 0.13 -23.23
C GLU A 299 0.73 -1.37 -23.13
N LYS A 300 1.14 -2.07 -22.07
CA LYS A 300 0.81 -3.48 -21.84
C LYS A 300 -0.22 -3.67 -20.72
N THR A 301 0.07 -3.10 -19.53
CA THR A 301 -0.82 -3.20 -18.36
C THR A 301 -1.32 -1.83 -17.88
N GLY A 302 -0.83 -0.75 -18.46
CA GLY A 302 -1.20 0.64 -18.18
C GLY A 302 -0.25 1.59 -18.92
N TYR A 303 -0.26 2.85 -18.52
CA TYR A 303 0.52 3.90 -19.18
C TYR A 303 1.42 4.59 -18.17
N LEU A 304 2.69 4.80 -18.54
CA LEU A 304 3.70 5.43 -17.69
C LEU A 304 4.11 6.80 -18.25
N VAL A 305 4.27 7.76 -17.33
CA VAL A 305 4.81 9.10 -17.61
C VAL A 305 5.92 9.43 -16.62
N GLU A 306 6.77 10.40 -16.92
CA GLU A 306 7.80 10.84 -15.98
C GLU A 306 7.19 11.66 -14.83
N ALA A 307 7.82 11.63 -13.67
CA ALA A 307 7.34 12.38 -12.50
C ALA A 307 7.39 13.88 -12.77
N GLY A 308 6.28 14.58 -12.48
CA GLY A 308 6.14 16.01 -12.73
C GLY A 308 5.77 16.41 -14.17
N ASP A 309 5.74 15.45 -15.10
CA ASP A 309 5.34 15.69 -16.50
C ASP A 309 3.81 15.76 -16.62
N HIS A 310 3.25 16.95 -16.43
CA HIS A 310 1.81 17.16 -16.54
C HIS A 310 1.30 17.10 -17.99
N GLU A 311 2.15 17.45 -18.98
CA GLU A 311 1.81 17.36 -20.40
C GLU A 311 1.73 15.89 -20.83
N GLY A 312 2.71 15.06 -20.42
CA GLY A 312 2.67 13.62 -20.62
C GLY A 312 1.46 12.98 -19.94
N LEU A 313 1.15 13.40 -18.71
CA LEU A 313 -0.01 12.91 -17.96
C LEU A 313 -1.32 13.21 -18.69
N SER A 314 -1.53 14.47 -19.13
CA SER A 314 -2.71 14.86 -19.89
C SER A 314 -2.81 14.11 -21.23
N ARG A 315 -1.71 14.00 -21.96
CA ARG A 315 -1.64 13.28 -23.24
C ARG A 315 -2.04 11.82 -23.12
N GLU A 316 -1.55 11.11 -22.08
CA GLU A 316 -1.90 9.70 -21.87
C GLU A 316 -3.33 9.54 -21.36
N ILE A 317 -3.87 10.45 -20.53
CA ILE A 317 -5.28 10.46 -20.15
C ILE A 317 -6.17 10.63 -21.40
N ILE A 318 -5.90 11.62 -22.22
CA ILE A 318 -6.61 11.91 -23.48
C ILE A 318 -6.56 10.68 -24.40
N ARG A 319 -5.39 10.06 -24.54
CA ARG A 319 -5.20 8.85 -25.33
C ARG A 319 -6.08 7.68 -24.84
N VAL A 320 -6.12 7.45 -23.53
CA VAL A 320 -6.95 6.41 -22.92
C VAL A 320 -8.43 6.66 -23.20
N LEU A 321 -8.89 7.91 -23.04
CA LEU A 321 -10.30 8.28 -23.27
C LEU A 321 -10.70 8.19 -24.75
N ASN A 322 -9.79 8.52 -25.69
CA ASN A 322 -10.01 8.41 -27.12
C ASN A 322 -9.90 6.97 -27.66
N GLN A 323 -9.26 6.05 -26.91
CA GLN A 323 -9.05 4.66 -27.34
C GLN A 323 -9.59 3.66 -26.32
N PRO A 324 -10.91 3.68 -26.00
CA PRO A 324 -11.50 2.91 -24.89
C PRO A 324 -11.30 1.39 -25.04
N GLU A 325 -11.35 0.84 -26.24
CA GLU A 325 -11.13 -0.59 -26.47
C GLU A 325 -9.69 -1.00 -26.16
N LYS A 326 -8.70 -0.21 -26.62
CA LYS A 326 -7.28 -0.46 -26.32
C LYS A 326 -7.03 -0.33 -24.82
N ALA A 327 -7.59 0.71 -24.19
CA ALA A 327 -7.48 0.93 -22.76
C ALA A 327 -8.07 -0.23 -21.95
N ARG A 328 -9.23 -0.77 -22.38
CA ARG A 328 -9.86 -1.94 -21.77
C ARG A 328 -8.96 -3.19 -21.88
N LEU A 329 -8.38 -3.45 -23.02
CA LEU A 329 -7.46 -4.59 -23.20
C LEU A 329 -6.23 -4.46 -22.31
N THR A 330 -5.65 -3.27 -22.24
CA THR A 330 -4.52 -2.96 -21.36
C THR A 330 -4.87 -3.16 -19.88
N ALA A 331 -6.06 -2.70 -19.45
CA ALA A 331 -6.55 -2.88 -18.08
C ALA A 331 -6.82 -4.37 -17.76
N CYS A 332 -7.36 -5.15 -18.70
CA CYS A 332 -7.52 -6.60 -18.53
C CYS A 332 -6.19 -7.31 -18.34
N ALA A 333 -5.18 -6.96 -19.14
CA ALA A 333 -3.83 -7.51 -18.97
C ALA A 333 -3.23 -7.13 -17.60
N GLY A 334 -3.49 -5.90 -17.14
CA GLY A 334 -3.12 -5.46 -15.80
C GLY A 334 -3.80 -6.27 -14.69
N LYS A 335 -5.10 -6.57 -14.85
CA LYS A 335 -5.85 -7.43 -13.91
C LYS A 335 -5.23 -8.82 -13.79
N GLU A 336 -4.90 -9.46 -14.91
CA GLU A 336 -4.29 -10.80 -14.88
C GLU A 336 -2.90 -10.76 -14.22
N LEU A 337 -2.07 -9.77 -14.52
CA LEU A 337 -0.77 -9.60 -13.85
C LEU A 337 -0.94 -9.48 -12.32
N VAL A 338 -1.88 -8.64 -11.87
CA VAL A 338 -2.13 -8.45 -10.43
C VAL A 338 -2.72 -9.71 -9.80
N ARG A 339 -3.60 -10.42 -10.48
CA ARG A 339 -4.17 -11.69 -9.99
C ARG A 339 -3.09 -12.74 -9.75
N GLU A 340 -2.17 -12.88 -10.69
CA GLU A 340 -1.12 -13.88 -10.64
C GLU A 340 -0.03 -13.57 -9.61
N HIS A 341 0.38 -12.30 -9.52
CA HIS A 341 1.56 -11.94 -8.76
C HIS A 341 1.29 -11.11 -7.50
N HIS A 342 0.13 -10.46 -7.41
CA HIS A 342 -0.19 -9.47 -6.37
C HIS A 342 -1.54 -9.70 -5.67
N SER A 343 -2.12 -10.91 -5.76
CA SER A 343 -3.28 -11.26 -4.93
C SER A 343 -2.88 -11.50 -3.47
N VAL A 344 -3.81 -11.30 -2.52
CA VAL A 344 -3.60 -11.66 -1.11
C VAL A 344 -3.25 -13.15 -0.97
N GLY A 345 -3.91 -14.02 -1.74
CA GLY A 345 -3.60 -15.45 -1.76
C GLY A 345 -2.13 -15.72 -2.09
N ARG A 346 -1.61 -15.09 -3.16
CA ARG A 346 -0.21 -15.22 -3.56
C ARG A 346 0.76 -14.68 -2.52
N MET A 347 0.45 -13.54 -1.91
CA MET A 347 1.24 -12.97 -0.82
C MET A 347 1.35 -13.94 0.35
N LEU A 348 0.23 -14.54 0.76
CA LEU A 348 0.20 -15.51 1.86
C LEU A 348 0.96 -16.80 1.53
N ASP A 349 0.85 -17.32 0.29
CA ASP A 349 1.63 -18.48 -0.15
C ASP A 349 3.13 -18.23 0.00
N LEU A 350 3.60 -17.07 -0.44
CA LEU A 350 4.99 -16.67 -0.34
C LEU A 350 5.44 -16.50 1.12
N LEU A 351 4.58 -15.95 1.99
CA LEU A 351 4.88 -15.80 3.42
C LEU A 351 5.03 -17.16 4.09
N GLU A 352 4.07 -18.06 3.90
CA GLU A 352 4.11 -19.42 4.49
C GLU A 352 5.32 -20.21 4.01
N GLN A 353 5.59 -20.21 2.71
CA GLN A 353 6.76 -20.87 2.13
C GLN A 353 8.05 -20.32 2.74
N THR A 354 8.14 -18.98 2.85
CA THR A 354 9.32 -18.31 3.40
C THR A 354 9.52 -18.63 4.88
N TYR A 355 8.47 -18.55 5.70
CA TYR A 355 8.56 -18.87 7.13
C TYR A 355 8.91 -20.34 7.35
N THR A 356 8.27 -21.25 6.62
CA THR A 356 8.54 -22.69 6.72
C THR A 356 9.97 -23.04 6.33
N ALA A 357 10.47 -22.45 5.24
CA ALA A 357 11.84 -22.65 4.78
C ALA A 357 12.87 -22.17 5.80
N MET A 358 12.63 -21.00 6.42
CA MET A 358 13.53 -20.43 7.42
C MET A 358 13.50 -21.23 8.74
N LEU A 359 12.35 -21.71 9.19
CA LEU A 359 12.22 -22.53 10.40
C LEU A 359 12.78 -23.94 10.22
N GLY A 360 12.76 -24.48 9.00
CA GLY A 360 13.32 -25.81 8.68
C GLY A 360 14.85 -25.85 8.50
N GLN A 361 15.51 -24.68 8.52
CA GLN A 361 16.99 -24.57 8.43
C GLN A 361 17.67 -24.45 9.81
N GLY A 362 16.91 -24.38 10.90
CA GLY A 362 17.37 -24.26 12.30
C GLY A 362 17.26 -25.65 13.03
#